data_174c63d0d462a57d8f086ff2c8071cca
#
_entry.id   174c63d0d462a57d8f086ff2c8071cca
#
_cell.length_a   1.000
_cell.length_b   1.000
_cell.length_c   1.000
_cell.angle_alpha   90.00
_cell.angle_beta   90.00
_cell.angle_gamma   90.00
#
_symmetry.space_group_name_H-M   'P 1'
#
loop_
_entity.id
_entity.type
_entity.pdbx_description
1 polymer ?
#
loop_
_entity_poly.entity_id
_entity_poly.type
_entity_poly.pdbx_seq_one_letter_code
_entity_poly.pdbx_strand_id
1 'polypeptide(L)'
;LFPYTTLFRSDNLRSTLNVGSIFRTADGAGVKHIHCCGTSPTPKHPKIEKSSLGAEDFTAWSYCRNALDLILSLKQQGYLILCLEATEKSVPVTGLVNQNSGQKIALVVGNEVSGIDPAILGITDQVFSIPMLGKKTSLNVAVAFGIAVYALLK
;
A
#
# COMPACT_ATOMS: atom_id res chain seq x y z
N LEU A 1 10.08 14.33 7.69
CA LEU A 1 10.16 12.92 7.28
C LEU A 1 9.00 12.15 7.87
N PHE A 2 7.99 11.89 7.06
CA PHE A 2 6.77 11.19 7.51
C PHE A 2 7.04 9.68 7.60
N PRO A 3 6.73 9.02 8.71
CA PRO A 3 6.98 7.59 8.91
C PRO A 3 5.86 6.76 8.25
N TYR A 4 5.82 6.73 6.91
CA TYR A 4 4.90 5.84 6.20
C TYR A 4 5.48 4.44 6.07
N THR A 5 4.67 3.44 6.34
CA THR A 5 4.94 2.06 5.97
C THR A 5 3.81 1.55 5.06
N THR A 6 4.13 0.67 4.16
CA THR A 6 3.17 0.13 3.20
C THR A 6 3.10 -1.39 3.30
N LEU A 7 1.88 -1.92 3.35
CA LEU A 7 1.63 -3.36 3.26
C LEU A 7 1.09 -3.70 1.88
N PHE A 8 1.66 -4.72 1.27
CA PHE A 8 1.27 -5.18 -0.04
C PHE A 8 1.00 -6.69 -0.04
N ARG A 9 -0.13 -7.09 -0.63
CA ARG A 9 -0.49 -8.50 -0.84
C ARG A 9 -0.90 -8.74 -2.29
N SER A 10 -0.21 -9.64 -2.98
CA SER A 10 -0.52 -9.99 -4.36
C SER A 10 -0.22 -11.46 -4.68
N ASP A 11 -1.02 -12.07 -5.58
CA ASP A 11 -1.06 -13.52 -5.81
C ASP A 11 -0.72 -13.99 -7.24
N ASN A 12 -0.15 -13.15 -8.14
CA ASN A 12 0.17 -13.62 -9.50
C ASN A 12 1.38 -12.91 -10.18
N LEU A 13 1.78 -13.39 -11.38
CA LEU A 13 2.95 -12.90 -12.13
C LEU A 13 2.91 -11.41 -12.53
N ARG A 14 1.74 -10.81 -12.67
CA ARG A 14 1.60 -9.35 -12.88
C ARG A 14 2.06 -8.57 -11.66
N SER A 15 1.97 -9.18 -10.52
CA SER A 15 2.34 -8.59 -9.24
C SER A 15 3.84 -8.31 -9.09
N THR A 16 4.75 -9.02 -9.76
CA THR A 16 6.18 -8.70 -9.70
C THR A 16 6.51 -7.34 -10.30
N LEU A 17 5.89 -6.98 -11.44
CA LEU A 17 6.03 -5.65 -12.04
C LEU A 17 5.39 -4.58 -11.15
N ASN A 18 4.23 -4.86 -10.59
CA ASN A 18 3.55 -3.94 -9.67
C ASN A 18 4.36 -3.73 -8.38
N VAL A 19 4.89 -4.79 -7.79
CA VAL A 19 5.75 -4.69 -6.60
C VAL A 19 6.98 -3.85 -6.88
N GLY A 20 7.68 -4.09 -7.99
CA GLY A 20 8.84 -3.27 -8.38
C GLY A 20 8.48 -1.80 -8.58
N SER A 21 7.36 -1.51 -9.26
CA SER A 21 6.85 -0.15 -9.44
C SER A 21 6.47 0.52 -8.12
N ILE A 22 5.93 -0.25 -7.17
CA ILE A 22 5.63 0.23 -5.81
C ILE A 22 6.92 0.59 -5.07
N PHE A 23 7.96 -0.24 -5.14
CA PHE A 23 9.27 0.08 -4.55
C PHE A 23 9.83 1.39 -5.10
N ARG A 24 9.80 1.56 -6.43
CA ARG A 24 10.28 2.79 -7.07
C ARG A 24 9.49 4.03 -6.63
N THR A 25 8.18 3.92 -6.57
CA THR A 25 7.31 5.01 -6.11
C THR A 25 7.51 5.30 -4.63
N ALA A 26 7.67 4.25 -3.82
CA ALA A 26 7.90 4.36 -2.39
C ALA A 26 9.22 5.07 -2.07
N ASP A 27 10.29 4.75 -2.80
CA ASP A 27 11.56 5.47 -2.70
C ASP A 27 11.37 6.95 -3.02
N GLY A 28 10.74 7.27 -4.16
CA GLY A 28 10.45 8.65 -4.56
C GLY A 28 9.56 9.42 -3.57
N ALA A 29 8.67 8.74 -2.87
CA ALA A 29 7.78 9.32 -1.86
C ALA A 29 8.38 9.36 -0.45
N GLY A 30 9.56 8.80 -0.23
CA GLY A 30 10.22 8.73 1.08
C GLY A 30 9.55 7.76 2.06
N VAL A 31 8.88 6.71 1.57
CA VAL A 31 8.31 5.64 2.40
C VAL A 31 9.42 4.92 3.15
N LYS A 32 9.24 4.72 4.45
CA LYS A 32 10.28 4.16 5.31
C LYS A 32 10.43 2.65 5.20
N HIS A 33 9.33 1.95 4.99
CA HIS A 33 9.34 0.49 4.99
C HIS A 33 8.21 -0.09 4.14
N ILE A 34 8.49 -1.17 3.44
CA ILE A 34 7.49 -1.95 2.70
C ILE A 34 7.38 -3.35 3.31
N HIS A 35 6.16 -3.75 3.67
CA HIS A 35 5.86 -5.10 4.12
C HIS A 35 5.23 -5.90 2.97
N CYS A 36 5.94 -6.90 2.47
CA CYS A 36 5.41 -7.87 1.51
C CYS A 36 4.69 -8.97 2.28
N CYS A 37 3.37 -9.12 2.10
CA CYS A 37 2.56 -10.04 2.91
C CYS A 37 2.01 -11.21 2.10
N GLY A 38 1.85 -12.36 2.75
CA GLY A 38 1.22 -13.54 2.18
C GLY A 38 2.00 -14.12 1.01
N THR A 39 1.39 -14.19 -0.15
CA THR A 39 2.00 -14.70 -1.39
C THR A 39 2.64 -13.59 -2.24
N SER A 40 2.76 -12.37 -1.71
CA SER A 40 3.39 -11.25 -2.41
C SER A 40 4.83 -11.57 -2.78
N PRO A 41 5.27 -11.29 -4.01
CA PRO A 41 6.67 -11.34 -4.36
C PRO A 41 7.50 -10.38 -3.50
N THR A 42 8.71 -10.77 -3.21
CA THR A 42 9.68 -9.93 -2.50
C THR A 42 10.81 -9.51 -3.43
N PRO A 43 11.63 -8.51 -3.08
CA PRO A 43 12.80 -8.10 -3.86
C PRO A 43 13.80 -9.21 -4.21
N LYS A 44 13.73 -10.36 -3.52
CA LYS A 44 14.49 -11.56 -3.90
C LYS A 44 14.07 -12.17 -5.24
N HIS A 45 12.87 -11.80 -5.74
CA HIS A 45 12.40 -12.30 -7.03
C HIS A 45 13.06 -11.52 -8.18
N PRO A 46 13.77 -12.20 -9.13
CA PRO A 46 14.60 -11.54 -10.13
C PRO A 46 13.85 -10.65 -11.12
N LYS A 47 12.52 -10.80 -11.24
CA LYS A 47 11.70 -9.95 -12.11
C LYS A 47 11.34 -8.59 -11.51
N ILE A 48 11.53 -8.39 -10.21
CA ILE A 48 11.20 -7.13 -9.55
C ILE A 48 12.15 -6.03 -10.01
N GLU A 49 13.43 -6.30 -10.15
CA GLU A 49 14.44 -5.34 -10.62
C GLU A 49 14.07 -4.66 -11.95
N LYS A 50 13.35 -5.36 -12.84
CA LYS A 50 12.92 -4.80 -14.13
C LYS A 50 12.01 -3.57 -14.01
N SER A 51 11.29 -3.42 -12.91
CA SER A 51 10.37 -2.30 -12.67
C SER A 51 10.78 -1.42 -11.51
N SER A 52 11.49 -1.96 -10.53
CA SER A 52 12.04 -1.19 -9.40
C SER A 52 13.27 -0.37 -9.79
N LEU A 53 14.04 -0.86 -10.76
CA LEU A 53 15.31 -0.25 -11.21
C LEU A 53 16.29 0.02 -10.07
N GLY A 54 16.38 -0.91 -9.12
CA GLY A 54 17.25 -0.82 -7.95
C GLY A 54 16.65 -0.09 -6.74
N ALA A 55 15.42 0.40 -6.81
CA ALA A 55 14.79 1.10 -5.69
C ALA A 55 14.60 0.20 -4.45
N GLU A 56 14.55 -1.11 -4.63
CA GLU A 56 14.52 -2.11 -3.56
C GLU A 56 15.76 -2.10 -2.65
N ASP A 57 16.87 -1.56 -3.14
CA ASP A 57 18.10 -1.43 -2.36
C ASP A 57 18.07 -0.20 -1.43
N PHE A 58 17.19 0.77 -1.70
CA PHE A 58 17.09 2.03 -0.97
C PHE A 58 15.88 2.10 -0.03
N THR A 59 14.85 1.29 -0.27
CA THR A 59 13.66 1.22 0.58
C THR A 59 13.72 -0.03 1.46
N ALA A 60 13.72 0.13 2.77
CA ALA A 60 13.70 -1.00 3.70
C ALA A 60 12.44 -1.85 3.49
N TRP A 61 12.58 -3.16 3.58
CA TRP A 61 11.46 -4.07 3.41
C TRP A 61 11.57 -5.32 4.29
N SER A 62 10.44 -5.97 4.49
CA SER A 62 10.34 -7.26 5.17
C SER A 62 9.22 -8.09 4.58
N TYR A 63 9.26 -9.39 4.86
CA TYR A 63 8.18 -10.32 4.52
C TYR A 63 7.42 -10.71 5.78
N CYS A 64 6.09 -10.78 5.67
CA CYS A 64 5.20 -11.28 6.71
C CYS A 64 4.18 -12.24 6.14
N ARG A 65 4.04 -13.42 6.73
CA ARG A 65 3.09 -14.43 6.24
C ARG A 65 1.64 -13.99 6.46
N ASN A 66 1.34 -13.39 7.60
CA ASN A 66 -0.01 -13.00 8.00
C ASN A 66 -0.13 -11.47 8.12
N ALA A 67 -0.80 -10.85 7.15
CA ALA A 67 -1.00 -9.41 7.12
C ALA A 67 -1.85 -8.90 8.29
N LEU A 68 -2.85 -9.67 8.73
CA LEU A 68 -3.71 -9.27 9.85
C LEU A 68 -2.92 -9.14 11.15
N ASP A 69 -2.07 -10.13 11.48
CA ASP A 69 -1.23 -10.09 12.67
C ASP A 69 -0.27 -8.90 12.64
N LEU A 70 0.33 -8.62 11.47
CA LEU A 70 1.19 -7.47 11.28
C LEU A 70 0.44 -6.15 11.52
N ILE A 71 -0.76 -6.00 10.96
CA ILE A 71 -1.57 -4.78 11.11
C ILE A 71 -1.96 -4.57 12.57
N LEU A 72 -2.36 -5.62 13.28
CA LEU A 72 -2.65 -5.54 14.71
C LEU A 72 -1.42 -5.06 15.51
N SER A 73 -0.24 -5.58 15.18
CA SER A 73 1.03 -5.13 15.79
C SER A 73 1.34 -3.67 15.49
N LEU A 74 1.13 -3.22 14.25
CA LEU A 74 1.34 -1.82 13.87
C LEU A 74 0.36 -0.88 14.58
N LYS A 75 -0.91 -1.28 14.75
CA LYS A 75 -1.87 -0.52 15.55
C LYS A 75 -1.41 -0.36 17.01
N GLN A 76 -0.90 -1.43 17.62
CA GLN A 76 -0.34 -1.37 18.99
C GLN A 76 0.87 -0.43 19.08
N GLN A 77 1.62 -0.26 17.99
CA GLN A 77 2.75 0.66 17.89
C GLN A 77 2.34 2.11 17.56
N GLY A 78 1.04 2.39 17.50
CA GLY A 78 0.48 3.71 17.24
C GLY A 78 0.41 4.11 15.77
N TYR A 79 0.45 3.14 14.84
CA TYR A 79 0.20 3.42 13.43
C TYR A 79 -1.29 3.58 13.16
N LEU A 80 -1.64 4.59 12.39
CA LEU A 80 -2.95 4.74 11.77
C LEU A 80 -3.00 3.83 10.54
N ILE A 81 -3.98 2.95 10.48
CA ILE A 81 -4.15 2.00 9.39
C ILE A 81 -5.12 2.57 8.36
N LEU A 82 -4.62 2.84 7.18
CA LEU A 82 -5.39 3.34 6.04
C LEU A 82 -5.45 2.29 4.94
N CYS A 83 -6.65 1.91 4.51
CA CYS A 83 -6.84 0.95 3.43
C CYS A 83 -7.25 1.66 2.14
N LEU A 84 -6.55 1.39 1.04
CA LEU A 84 -6.92 1.84 -0.29
C LEU A 84 -7.80 0.78 -0.97
N GLU A 85 -9.10 0.98 -0.94
CA GLU A 85 -10.10 0.06 -1.51
C GLU A 85 -11.38 0.82 -1.88
N ALA A 86 -11.97 0.49 -3.01
CA ALA A 86 -13.26 1.05 -3.41
C ALA A 86 -14.39 0.28 -2.73
N THR A 87 -14.98 0.86 -1.70
CA THR A 87 -16.14 0.33 -0.98
C THR A 87 -17.22 1.39 -0.85
N GLU A 88 -18.44 0.98 -0.48
CA GLU A 88 -19.55 1.92 -0.24
C GLU A 88 -19.26 2.93 0.90
N LYS A 89 -18.35 2.56 1.81
CA LYS A 89 -17.98 3.38 2.96
C LYS A 89 -16.66 4.13 2.77
N SER A 90 -16.00 3.97 1.61
CA SER A 90 -14.72 4.64 1.36
C SER A 90 -14.91 6.14 1.14
N VAL A 91 -13.98 6.92 1.66
CA VAL A 91 -13.92 8.36 1.38
C VAL A 91 -12.98 8.64 0.22
N PRO A 92 -13.20 9.69 -0.59
CA PRO A 92 -12.28 10.06 -1.65
C PRO A 92 -10.88 10.39 -1.10
N VAL A 93 -9.84 10.01 -1.83
CA VAL A 93 -8.43 10.30 -1.47
C VAL A 93 -8.19 11.81 -1.25
N THR A 94 -8.93 12.66 -1.91
CA THR A 94 -8.86 14.13 -1.76
C THR A 94 -9.30 14.61 -0.37
N GLY A 95 -10.09 13.82 0.36
CA GLY A 95 -10.53 14.12 1.73
C GLY A 95 -9.51 13.77 2.81
N LEU A 96 -8.41 13.09 2.46
CA LEU A 96 -7.35 12.72 3.42
C LEU A 96 -6.38 13.86 3.71
N VAL A 97 -6.43 14.93 2.94
CA VAL A 97 -5.49 16.06 3.04
C VAL A 97 -5.67 16.77 4.38
N ASN A 98 -4.57 16.90 5.13
CA ASN A 98 -4.42 17.68 6.38
C ASN A 98 -4.89 17.05 7.71
N GLN A 99 -5.44 15.83 7.74
CA GLN A 99 -5.86 15.25 9.02
C GLN A 99 -4.75 14.48 9.77
N ASN A 100 -3.66 14.17 9.09
CA ASN A 100 -2.69 13.16 9.57
C ASN A 100 -1.25 13.67 9.72
N SER A 101 -1.02 14.99 9.78
CA SER A 101 0.33 15.54 9.94
C SER A 101 0.98 15.09 11.25
N GLY A 102 2.11 14.40 11.13
CA GLY A 102 2.88 13.90 12.28
C GLY A 102 2.48 12.50 12.77
N GLN A 103 1.44 11.88 12.22
CA GLN A 103 1.07 10.51 12.58
C GLN A 103 1.89 9.47 11.81
N LYS A 104 2.14 8.33 12.46
CA LYS A 104 2.65 7.13 11.80
C LYS A 104 1.52 6.50 11.00
N ILE A 105 1.70 6.32 9.70
CA ILE A 105 0.67 5.77 8.82
C ILE A 105 1.14 4.45 8.23
N ALA A 106 0.28 3.44 8.27
CA ALA A 106 0.41 2.20 7.51
C ALA A 106 -0.64 2.20 6.39
N LEU A 107 -0.18 2.38 5.15
CA LEU A 107 -1.02 2.29 3.97
C LEU A 107 -1.14 0.83 3.51
N VAL A 108 -2.35 0.31 3.46
CA VAL A 108 -2.65 -1.05 3.01
C VAL A 108 -3.21 -1.00 1.59
N VAL A 109 -2.60 -1.77 0.70
CA VAL A 109 -3.10 -1.99 -0.65
C VAL A 109 -3.34 -3.48 -0.88
N GLY A 110 -4.43 -3.81 -1.55
CA GLY A 110 -4.86 -5.19 -1.75
C GLY A 110 -4.45 -5.77 -3.10
N ASN A 111 -4.84 -7.01 -3.28
CA ASN A 111 -4.75 -7.73 -4.56
C ASN A 111 -5.70 -7.11 -5.60
N GLU A 112 -5.29 -7.08 -6.86
CA GLU A 112 -6.09 -6.55 -7.98
C GLU A 112 -7.40 -7.32 -8.24
N VAL A 113 -7.47 -8.58 -7.84
CA VAL A 113 -8.62 -9.45 -8.08
C VAL A 113 -9.49 -9.55 -6.84
N SER A 114 -8.91 -9.86 -5.68
CA SER A 114 -9.64 -10.12 -4.43
C SER A 114 -9.75 -8.91 -3.50
N GLY A 115 -8.99 -7.84 -3.78
CA GLY A 115 -8.96 -6.65 -2.91
C GLY A 115 -8.30 -6.90 -1.55
N ILE A 116 -8.69 -6.12 -0.57
CA ILE A 116 -8.21 -6.24 0.82
C ILE A 116 -9.11 -7.22 1.58
N ASP A 117 -8.48 -8.09 2.38
CA ASP A 117 -9.19 -9.06 3.23
C ASP A 117 -10.25 -8.34 4.11
N PRO A 118 -11.50 -8.81 4.14
CA PRO A 118 -12.56 -8.25 4.99
C PRO A 118 -12.17 -8.16 6.47
N ALA A 119 -11.37 -9.10 6.99
CA ALA A 119 -10.86 -9.06 8.36
C ALA A 119 -9.96 -7.83 8.60
N ILE A 120 -9.16 -7.43 7.61
CA ILE A 120 -8.34 -6.21 7.66
C ILE A 120 -9.21 -4.98 7.57
N LEU A 121 -10.18 -4.95 6.63
CA LEU A 121 -11.13 -3.85 6.52
C LEU A 121 -11.94 -3.63 7.80
N GLY A 122 -12.21 -4.70 8.56
CA GLY A 122 -12.93 -4.63 9.84
C GLY A 122 -12.14 -3.97 10.98
N ILE A 123 -10.83 -3.88 10.88
CA ILE A 123 -9.96 -3.28 11.92
C ILE A 123 -9.21 -2.03 11.46
N THR A 124 -9.40 -1.62 10.21
CA THR A 124 -8.79 -0.38 9.68
C THR A 124 -9.38 0.86 10.34
N ASP A 125 -8.57 1.90 10.43
CA ASP A 125 -9.03 3.18 10.96
C ASP A 125 -9.81 3.96 9.89
N GLN A 126 -9.41 3.84 8.61
CA GLN A 126 -10.14 4.46 7.50
C GLN A 126 -9.93 3.70 6.20
N VAL A 127 -10.99 3.62 5.39
CA VAL A 127 -10.95 3.16 4.00
C VAL A 127 -11.13 4.36 3.09
N PHE A 128 -10.27 4.46 2.09
CA PHE A 128 -10.37 5.51 1.09
C PHE A 128 -10.22 4.97 -0.33
N SER A 129 -10.70 5.72 -1.29
CA SER A 129 -10.71 5.33 -2.69
C SER A 129 -10.29 6.48 -3.60
N ILE A 130 -9.84 6.12 -4.80
CA ILE A 130 -9.60 7.07 -5.87
C ILE A 130 -10.87 7.12 -6.72
N PRO A 131 -11.53 8.30 -6.84
CA PRO A 131 -12.74 8.42 -7.64
C PRO A 131 -12.49 8.03 -9.10
N MET A 132 -13.34 7.15 -9.64
CA MET A 132 -13.29 6.71 -11.03
C MET A 132 -14.40 7.42 -11.82
N LEU A 133 -14.03 8.29 -12.74
CA LEU A 133 -14.98 9.10 -13.52
C LEU A 133 -15.28 8.51 -14.91
N GLY A 134 -14.63 7.41 -15.27
CA GLY A 134 -14.78 6.72 -16.54
C GLY A 134 -15.56 5.42 -16.42
N LYS A 135 -15.41 4.56 -17.43
CA LYS A 135 -16.07 3.24 -17.48
C LYS A 135 -15.40 2.16 -16.66
N LYS A 136 -14.11 2.31 -16.35
CA LYS A 136 -13.37 1.34 -15.52
C LYS A 136 -13.66 1.59 -14.04
N THR A 137 -13.69 0.51 -13.27
CA THR A 137 -14.03 0.54 -11.84
C THR A 137 -12.81 0.56 -10.92
N SER A 138 -11.62 0.34 -11.45
CA SER A 138 -10.37 0.32 -10.70
C SER A 138 -9.17 0.73 -11.55
N LEU A 139 -8.12 1.20 -10.88
CA LEU A 139 -6.79 1.44 -11.44
C LEU A 139 -5.87 0.24 -11.21
N ASN A 140 -4.78 0.16 -11.98
CA ASN A 140 -3.65 -0.69 -11.62
C ASN A 140 -3.17 -0.35 -10.20
N VAL A 141 -2.84 -1.36 -9.41
CA VAL A 141 -2.51 -1.18 -7.99
C VAL A 141 -1.28 -0.29 -7.77
N ALA A 142 -0.25 -0.38 -8.62
CA ALA A 142 0.94 0.47 -8.49
C ALA A 142 0.62 1.93 -8.82
N VAL A 143 -0.27 2.18 -9.79
CA VAL A 143 -0.76 3.52 -10.11
C VAL A 143 -1.60 4.08 -8.95
N ALA A 144 -2.52 3.28 -8.44
CA ALA A 144 -3.36 3.65 -7.29
C ALA A 144 -2.51 3.96 -6.05
N PHE A 145 -1.51 3.13 -5.77
CA PHE A 145 -0.53 3.37 -4.70
C PHE A 145 0.18 4.71 -4.86
N GLY A 146 0.67 5.02 -6.06
CA GLY A 146 1.35 6.28 -6.35
C GLY A 146 0.46 7.50 -6.06
N ILE A 147 -0.78 7.47 -6.52
CA ILE A 147 -1.76 8.55 -6.25
C ILE A 147 -1.99 8.68 -4.75
N ALA A 148 -2.22 7.57 -4.06
CA ALA A 148 -2.53 7.56 -2.63
C ALA A 148 -1.36 8.05 -1.78
N VAL A 149 -0.15 7.54 -1.99
CA VAL A 149 1.02 7.91 -1.19
C VAL A 149 1.36 9.38 -1.35
N TYR A 150 1.31 9.92 -2.58
CA TYR A 150 1.56 11.35 -2.80
C TYR A 150 0.43 12.25 -2.28
N ALA A 151 -0.81 11.78 -2.25
CA ALA A 151 -1.90 12.52 -1.60
C ALA A 151 -1.70 12.63 -0.08
N LEU A 152 -1.11 11.61 0.55
CA LEU A 152 -0.79 11.58 1.99
C LEU A 152 0.41 12.47 2.36
N LEU A 153 1.25 12.88 1.40
CA LEU A 153 2.42 13.74 1.63
C LEU A 153 2.06 15.23 1.76
N LYS A 154 0.85 15.61 1.41
CA LYS A 154 0.35 16.98 1.50
C LYS A 154 -0.17 17.28 2.88
#